data_7da731e056d334269289e71677a7c241
#
_entry.id   7da731e056d334269289e71677a7c241
#
_cell.length_a   1.000
_cell.length_b   1.000
_cell.length_c   1.000
_cell.angle_alpha   90.00
_cell.angle_beta   90.00
_cell.angle_gamma   90.00
#
_symmetry.space_group_name_H-M   'P 1'
#
loop_
_entity.id
_entity.type
_entity.pdbx_description
1 polymer ?
#
loop_
_entity_poly.entity_id
_entity_poly.type
_entity_poly.pdbx_seq_one_letter_code
_entity_poly.pdbx_strand_id
1 'polypeptide(L)'
;KAAVITGAVGIIADTNRHAVEKRHKQGWLTEISDDVAVVVDRAKKAVADQEAVSIGFVGNIVDLLESLEHANVVPHLCSDQTSLHNPWLGGYTPRGLSYDEAEEMISSDPDQFRSLVRQTLVDHGAVIKRLSRRGMRFWDYGNAFLLEASRAGADVGVDGDFLYPSYVEDIMGPICFDYGFGPYRWVCSSGDAADLRATDEIAIEVLNEQLHDAPPQIRGQIMDNIRWISEADQHRLVVGSKARILYADGEGRRIMAQRFNEAVSSGRITAPVILGRDHHDVSGTDSPYRETSNIRDGSRFTADMAVQNFVGDAVRGATWVSLHNGGGVGWGEVMNGGFGMVLDGSENAALRADSMLQWDVDNGVARRAWARNEGAMWAIDRAQTNDPRLKVTRPSTVDPDILDRVLEGRE
;
A
#
# COMPACT_ATOMS: atom_id res chain seq x y z
N LYS A 1 9.08 8.21 8.44
CA LYS A 1 8.40 9.52 8.41
C LYS A 1 7.03 9.44 9.10
N ALA A 2 6.17 8.48 8.76
CA ALA A 2 4.85 8.34 9.38
C ALA A 2 4.91 8.29 10.91
N ALA A 3 5.81 7.50 11.49
CA ALA A 3 6.00 7.42 12.93
C ALA A 3 6.25 8.79 13.57
N VAL A 4 7.10 9.63 12.96
CA VAL A 4 7.37 10.99 13.48
C VAL A 4 6.14 11.90 13.37
N ILE A 5 5.38 11.80 12.28
CA ILE A 5 4.13 12.57 12.10
C ILE A 5 3.10 12.22 13.18
N THR A 6 3.06 10.96 13.59
CA THR A 6 2.16 10.48 14.66
C THR A 6 2.73 10.65 16.07
N GLY A 7 3.90 11.27 16.22
CA GLY A 7 4.53 11.49 17.53
C GLY A 7 5.24 10.26 18.12
N ALA A 8 5.62 9.29 17.28
CA ALA A 8 6.23 8.04 17.72
C ALA A 8 7.73 7.94 17.37
N VAL A 9 8.42 7.02 18.05
CA VAL A 9 9.76 6.58 17.68
C VAL A 9 9.64 5.52 16.60
N GLY A 10 10.28 5.73 15.45
CA GLY A 10 10.31 4.77 14.35
C GLY A 10 11.73 4.33 14.02
N ILE A 11 11.95 3.04 13.84
CA ILE A 11 13.21 2.49 13.33
C ILE A 11 12.92 1.80 12.01
N ILE A 12 13.77 1.99 11.02
CA ILE A 12 13.77 1.23 9.78
C ILE A 12 15.14 0.59 9.57
N ALA A 13 15.18 -0.68 9.24
CA ALA A 13 16.40 -1.38 8.86
C ALA A 13 16.44 -1.58 7.35
N ASP A 14 17.58 -1.34 6.75
CA ASP A 14 17.87 -1.61 5.35
C ASP A 14 19.37 -1.88 5.19
N THR A 15 19.72 -2.93 4.48
CA THR A 15 21.13 -3.28 4.24
C THR A 15 21.81 -2.39 3.22
N ASN A 16 21.00 -1.72 2.36
CA ASN A 16 21.52 -0.78 1.36
C ASN A 16 21.79 0.60 1.98
N ARG A 17 23.06 0.84 2.35
CA ARG A 17 23.53 2.13 2.90
C ARG A 17 23.09 3.31 2.06
N HIS A 18 23.23 3.24 0.73
CA HIS A 18 22.85 4.33 -0.16
C HIS A 18 21.35 4.69 -0.05
N ALA A 19 20.50 3.69 0.06
CA ALA A 19 19.06 3.90 0.25
C ALA A 19 18.76 4.62 1.57
N VAL A 20 19.38 4.20 2.68
CA VAL A 20 19.23 4.82 4.01
C VAL A 20 19.74 6.26 4.00
N GLU A 21 20.94 6.52 3.48
CA GLU A 21 21.50 7.86 3.38
C GLU A 21 20.66 8.79 2.51
N LYS A 22 20.12 8.29 1.40
CA LYS A 22 19.21 9.04 0.55
C LYS A 22 17.97 9.49 1.31
N ARG A 23 17.36 8.62 2.11
CA ARG A 23 16.18 8.94 2.94
C ARG A 23 16.52 9.94 4.05
N HIS A 24 17.71 9.84 4.63
CA HIS A 24 18.21 10.83 5.59
C HIS A 24 18.41 12.20 4.94
N LYS A 25 19.10 12.29 3.80
CA LYS A 25 19.27 13.53 3.04
C LYS A 25 17.96 14.20 2.63
N GLN A 26 16.92 13.38 2.37
CA GLN A 26 15.57 13.86 2.07
C GLN A 26 14.78 14.33 3.32
N GLY A 27 15.32 14.15 4.52
CA GLY A 27 14.65 14.48 5.79
C GLY A 27 13.53 13.52 6.17
N TRP A 28 13.55 12.30 5.64
CA TRP A 28 12.60 11.24 6.00
C TRP A 28 13.07 10.43 7.19
N LEU A 29 14.38 10.29 7.34
CA LEU A 29 15.03 9.80 8.54
C LEU A 29 15.69 10.98 9.26
N THR A 30 15.55 11.00 10.58
CA THR A 30 16.15 12.03 11.44
C THR A 30 17.63 11.72 11.68
N GLU A 31 17.93 10.46 11.91
CA GLU A 31 19.26 9.95 12.28
C GLU A 31 19.52 8.62 11.56
N ILE A 32 20.80 8.27 11.36
CA ILE A 32 21.22 7.00 10.79
C ILE A 32 22.43 6.43 11.55
N SER A 33 22.50 5.10 11.68
CA SER A 33 23.65 4.39 12.24
C SER A 33 23.78 3.00 11.63
N ASP A 34 24.98 2.46 11.57
CA ASP A 34 25.28 1.06 11.28
C ASP A 34 25.65 0.26 12.55
N ASP A 35 25.71 0.91 13.70
CA ASP A 35 25.85 0.27 14.99
C ASP A 35 24.49 0.01 15.62
N VAL A 36 24.12 -1.26 15.74
CA VAL A 36 22.82 -1.68 16.28
C VAL A 36 22.66 -1.30 17.76
N ALA A 37 23.73 -1.29 18.55
CA ALA A 37 23.67 -0.90 19.96
C ALA A 37 23.35 0.59 20.09
N VAL A 38 23.96 1.43 19.25
CA VAL A 38 23.67 2.88 19.19
C VAL A 38 22.19 3.11 18.82
N VAL A 39 21.66 2.36 17.85
CA VAL A 39 20.24 2.47 17.46
C VAL A 39 19.30 2.10 18.61
N VAL A 40 19.58 0.99 19.28
CA VAL A 40 18.76 0.51 20.42
C VAL A 40 18.79 1.49 21.58
N ASP A 41 19.96 1.99 21.97
CA ASP A 41 20.09 2.95 23.08
C ASP A 41 19.46 4.30 22.73
N ARG A 42 19.60 4.74 21.48
CA ARG A 42 18.94 5.97 20.99
C ARG A 42 17.41 5.85 21.03
N ALA A 43 16.88 4.69 20.61
CA ALA A 43 15.44 4.44 20.64
C ALA A 43 14.91 4.44 22.10
N LYS A 44 15.62 3.78 23.04
CA LYS A 44 15.26 3.80 24.47
C LYS A 44 15.25 5.22 25.02
N LYS A 45 16.27 6.01 24.70
CA LYS A 45 16.36 7.41 25.13
C LYS A 45 15.18 8.21 24.57
N ALA A 46 14.88 8.09 23.27
CA ALA A 46 13.78 8.83 22.65
C ALA A 46 12.42 8.50 23.27
N VAL A 47 12.19 7.21 23.60
CA VAL A 47 10.96 6.81 24.32
C VAL A 47 10.90 7.42 25.70
N ALA A 48 12.01 7.41 26.47
CA ALA A 48 12.06 8.00 27.81
C ALA A 48 11.84 9.52 27.77
N ASP A 49 12.38 10.21 26.78
CA ASP A 49 12.28 11.65 26.59
C ASP A 49 10.97 12.08 25.89
N GLN A 50 10.12 11.14 25.48
CA GLN A 50 8.91 11.36 24.65
C GLN A 50 9.21 12.12 23.36
N GLU A 51 10.33 11.83 22.75
CA GLU A 51 10.81 12.46 21.51
C GLU A 51 10.34 11.67 20.29
N ALA A 52 9.71 12.35 19.34
CA ALA A 52 9.37 11.76 18.03
C ALA A 52 10.60 11.76 17.12
N VAL A 53 11.15 10.59 16.81
CA VAL A 53 12.35 10.42 16.01
C VAL A 53 12.23 9.26 15.02
N SER A 54 12.84 9.39 13.85
CA SER A 54 12.99 8.29 12.89
C SER A 54 14.47 7.93 12.70
N ILE A 55 14.81 6.69 13.02
CA ILE A 55 16.19 6.19 13.01
C ILE A 55 16.34 5.18 11.88
N GLY A 56 17.30 5.39 10.98
CA GLY A 56 17.70 4.42 9.97
C GLY A 56 18.84 3.54 10.50
N PHE A 57 18.64 2.25 10.51
CA PHE A 57 19.67 1.26 10.78
C PHE A 57 20.19 0.72 9.45
N VAL A 58 21.49 0.85 9.19
CA VAL A 58 22.15 0.24 8.04
C VAL A 58 22.60 -1.15 8.45
N GLY A 59 21.73 -2.15 8.23
CA GLY A 59 22.00 -3.52 8.64
C GLY A 59 20.79 -4.42 8.49
N ASN A 60 20.95 -5.69 8.87
CA ASN A 60 19.91 -6.68 8.75
C ASN A 60 18.85 -6.52 9.85
N ILE A 61 17.59 -6.65 9.48
CA ILE A 61 16.45 -6.51 10.40
C ILE A 61 16.46 -7.56 11.52
N VAL A 62 16.96 -8.76 11.25
CA VAL A 62 17.04 -9.82 12.26
C VAL A 62 18.00 -9.43 13.38
N ASP A 63 19.14 -8.83 13.04
CA ASP A 63 20.11 -8.32 14.01
C ASP A 63 19.51 -7.20 14.88
N LEU A 64 18.75 -6.32 14.28
CA LEU A 64 18.03 -5.26 15.01
C LEU A 64 17.00 -5.85 15.97
N LEU A 65 16.14 -6.76 15.50
CA LEU A 65 15.07 -7.34 16.33
C LEU A 65 15.65 -8.17 17.49
N GLU A 66 16.70 -8.96 17.26
CA GLU A 66 17.39 -9.69 18.33
C GLU A 66 18.06 -8.74 19.33
N SER A 67 18.68 -7.67 18.86
CA SER A 67 19.29 -6.66 19.76
C SER A 67 18.25 -5.94 20.61
N LEU A 68 17.08 -5.61 20.06
CA LEU A 68 15.95 -5.08 20.81
C LEU A 68 15.46 -6.11 21.86
N GLU A 69 15.33 -7.38 21.48
CA GLU A 69 14.94 -8.45 22.38
C GLU A 69 15.93 -8.60 23.55
N HIS A 70 17.23 -8.66 23.30
CA HIS A 70 18.28 -8.74 24.32
C HIS A 70 18.31 -7.51 25.23
N ALA A 71 18.05 -6.33 24.70
CA ALA A 71 17.95 -5.10 25.46
C ALA A 71 16.63 -4.96 26.24
N ASN A 72 15.77 -5.97 26.20
CA ASN A 72 14.44 -6.01 26.80
C ASN A 72 13.51 -4.90 26.27
N VAL A 73 13.68 -4.51 25.02
CA VAL A 73 12.81 -3.56 24.29
C VAL A 73 11.85 -4.33 23.41
N VAL A 74 10.56 -4.15 23.59
CA VAL A 74 9.52 -4.74 22.74
C VAL A 74 8.87 -3.62 21.94
N PRO A 75 9.05 -3.57 20.60
CA PRO A 75 8.32 -2.63 19.77
C PRO A 75 6.80 -2.83 19.91
N HIS A 76 6.01 -1.77 19.92
CA HIS A 76 4.55 -1.91 19.91
C HIS A 76 4.07 -2.46 18.56
N LEU A 77 4.67 -1.98 17.48
CA LEU A 77 4.30 -2.29 16.10
C LEU A 77 5.56 -2.67 15.31
N CYS A 78 5.45 -3.67 14.44
CA CYS A 78 6.49 -4.06 13.51
C CYS A 78 5.86 -4.51 12.19
N SER A 79 6.50 -4.19 11.08
CA SER A 79 6.07 -4.62 9.75
C SER A 79 7.29 -4.93 8.89
N ASP A 80 7.23 -6.02 8.13
CA ASP A 80 8.14 -6.21 7.02
C ASP A 80 7.55 -5.64 5.74
N GLN A 81 8.34 -4.86 5.01
CA GLN A 81 7.97 -4.21 3.74
C GLN A 81 8.89 -4.62 2.59
N THR A 82 9.71 -5.64 2.79
CA THR A 82 10.61 -6.17 1.76
C THR A 82 9.80 -6.78 0.63
N SER A 83 10.13 -6.45 -0.62
CA SER A 83 9.48 -7.06 -1.77
C SER A 83 10.02 -8.47 -2.02
N LEU A 84 9.35 -9.47 -1.47
CA LEU A 84 9.76 -10.88 -1.50
C LEU A 84 9.15 -11.67 -2.66
N HIS A 85 8.75 -11.02 -3.75
CA HIS A 85 8.30 -11.72 -4.95
C HIS A 85 9.39 -12.59 -5.58
N ASN A 86 10.66 -12.28 -5.32
CA ASN A 86 11.80 -13.11 -5.71
C ASN A 86 12.97 -12.97 -4.73
N PRO A 87 12.90 -13.58 -3.53
CA PRO A 87 13.96 -13.48 -2.52
C PRO A 87 15.26 -14.14 -2.95
N TRP A 88 15.17 -15.10 -3.87
CA TRP A 88 16.27 -15.98 -4.29
C TRP A 88 17.26 -15.34 -5.27
N LEU A 89 16.94 -14.19 -5.82
CA LEU A 89 17.74 -13.44 -6.79
C LEU A 89 17.90 -11.96 -6.35
N GLY A 90 18.05 -11.71 -5.06
CA GLY A 90 18.38 -10.39 -4.52
C GLY A 90 17.20 -9.61 -3.90
N GLY A 91 15.99 -10.17 -3.88
CA GLY A 91 14.86 -9.54 -3.19
C GLY A 91 14.98 -9.51 -1.66
N TYR A 92 15.90 -10.30 -1.09
CA TYR A 92 16.13 -10.37 0.35
C TYR A 92 17.62 -10.54 0.65
N THR A 93 18.24 -9.60 1.37
CA THR A 93 19.63 -9.68 1.78
C THR A 93 19.77 -10.60 2.98
N PRO A 94 20.53 -11.70 2.89
CA PRO A 94 20.70 -12.61 4.01
C PRO A 94 21.55 -12.01 5.13
N ARG A 95 21.33 -12.47 6.35
CA ARG A 95 22.10 -12.09 7.54
C ARG A 95 23.57 -12.45 7.36
N GLY A 96 24.46 -11.62 7.89
CA GLY A 96 25.92 -11.83 7.86
C GLY A 96 26.59 -11.37 6.56
N LEU A 97 25.85 -10.85 5.60
CA LEU A 97 26.37 -10.21 4.39
C LEU A 97 26.00 -8.73 4.36
N SER A 98 26.91 -7.91 3.88
CA SER A 98 26.60 -6.57 3.42
C SER A 98 25.77 -6.64 2.13
N TYR A 99 25.16 -5.52 1.74
CA TYR A 99 24.43 -5.44 0.48
C TYR A 99 25.31 -5.80 -0.73
N ASP A 100 26.54 -5.27 -0.79
CA ASP A 100 27.46 -5.49 -1.91
C ASP A 100 27.95 -6.95 -1.97
N GLU A 101 28.27 -7.58 -0.81
CA GLU A 101 28.62 -9.00 -0.74
C GLU A 101 27.47 -9.91 -1.19
N ALA A 102 26.23 -9.55 -0.85
CA ALA A 102 25.05 -10.29 -1.30
C ALA A 102 24.87 -10.20 -2.82
N GLU A 103 25.00 -9.01 -3.42
CA GLU A 103 24.95 -8.81 -4.87
C GLU A 103 26.04 -9.61 -5.60
N GLU A 104 27.27 -9.66 -5.06
CA GLU A 104 28.34 -10.47 -5.62
C GLU A 104 28.05 -11.97 -5.50
N MET A 105 27.56 -12.43 -4.35
CA MET A 105 27.29 -13.84 -4.09
C MET A 105 26.17 -14.41 -4.98
N ILE A 106 25.17 -13.62 -5.39
CA ILE A 106 24.12 -14.04 -6.33
C ILE A 106 24.73 -14.61 -7.62
N SER A 107 25.84 -14.03 -8.08
CA SER A 107 26.51 -14.44 -9.32
C SER A 107 27.60 -15.48 -9.08
N SER A 108 28.35 -15.36 -7.98
CA SER A 108 29.52 -16.21 -7.70
C SER A 108 29.16 -17.54 -7.03
N ASP A 109 28.17 -17.55 -6.13
CA ASP A 109 27.70 -18.78 -5.45
C ASP A 109 26.18 -18.68 -5.15
N PRO A 110 25.34 -18.85 -6.17
CA PRO A 110 23.88 -18.71 -6.02
C PRO A 110 23.25 -19.75 -5.09
N ASP A 111 23.85 -20.92 -4.93
CA ASP A 111 23.31 -21.95 -4.04
C ASP A 111 23.60 -21.61 -2.57
N GLN A 112 24.79 -21.10 -2.26
CA GLN A 112 25.10 -20.56 -0.94
C GLN A 112 24.21 -19.36 -0.61
N PHE A 113 24.02 -18.44 -1.55
CA PHE A 113 23.12 -17.30 -1.38
C PHE A 113 21.71 -17.75 -0.98
N ARG A 114 21.11 -18.67 -1.73
CA ARG A 114 19.78 -19.23 -1.45
C ARG A 114 19.69 -19.90 -0.07
N SER A 115 20.76 -20.62 0.32
CA SER A 115 20.84 -21.26 1.64
C SER A 115 20.82 -20.23 2.76
N LEU A 116 21.58 -19.14 2.62
CA LEU A 116 21.63 -18.06 3.61
C LEU A 116 20.30 -17.27 3.67
N VAL A 117 19.67 -17.00 2.53
CA VAL A 117 18.35 -16.39 2.48
C VAL A 117 17.32 -17.24 3.22
N ARG A 118 17.28 -18.55 2.96
CA ARG A 118 16.39 -19.49 3.65
C ARG A 118 16.58 -19.47 5.16
N GLN A 119 17.83 -19.56 5.60
CA GLN A 119 18.13 -19.53 7.04
C GLN A 119 17.71 -18.20 7.66
N THR A 120 17.98 -17.08 6.99
CA THR A 120 17.63 -15.76 7.51
C THR A 120 16.11 -15.56 7.60
N LEU A 121 15.33 -16.06 6.65
CA LEU A 121 13.86 -16.02 6.71
C LEU A 121 13.32 -16.84 7.90
N VAL A 122 13.93 -17.99 8.21
CA VAL A 122 13.59 -18.79 9.39
C VAL A 122 13.92 -18.04 10.68
N ASP A 123 15.11 -17.45 10.78
CA ASP A 123 15.54 -16.66 11.95
C ASP A 123 14.65 -15.42 12.14
N HIS A 124 14.28 -14.76 11.03
CA HIS A 124 13.37 -13.60 11.04
C HIS A 124 11.98 -13.98 11.57
N GLY A 125 11.38 -15.04 11.06
CA GLY A 125 10.10 -15.55 11.58
C GLY A 125 10.18 -15.93 13.07
N ALA A 126 11.31 -16.53 13.49
CA ALA A 126 11.51 -16.93 14.89
C ALA A 126 11.61 -15.73 15.85
N VAL A 127 12.36 -14.68 15.50
CA VAL A 127 12.45 -13.47 16.36
C VAL A 127 11.13 -12.69 16.39
N ILE A 128 10.41 -12.59 15.27
CA ILE A 128 9.06 -12.01 15.24
C ILE A 128 8.16 -12.77 16.22
N LYS A 129 8.16 -14.10 16.18
CA LYS A 129 7.33 -14.92 17.07
C LYS A 129 7.67 -14.73 18.55
N ARG A 130 8.95 -14.62 18.90
CA ARG A 130 9.37 -14.33 20.28
C ARG A 130 8.90 -12.95 20.76
N LEU A 131 9.10 -11.91 19.95
CA LEU A 131 8.69 -10.56 20.30
C LEU A 131 7.15 -10.39 20.31
N SER A 132 6.43 -11.07 19.41
CA SER A 132 4.96 -11.04 19.38
C SER A 132 4.34 -11.68 20.63
N ARG A 133 4.95 -12.76 21.16
CA ARG A 133 4.55 -13.35 22.45
C ARG A 133 4.75 -12.40 23.63
N ARG A 134 5.59 -11.40 23.46
CA ARG A 134 5.85 -10.33 24.47
C ARG A 134 5.01 -9.08 24.26
N GLY A 135 4.11 -9.07 23.27
CA GLY A 135 3.17 -7.99 23.02
C GLY A 135 3.42 -7.13 21.78
N MET A 136 4.46 -7.43 20.98
CA MET A 136 4.64 -6.79 19.68
C MET A 136 3.52 -7.21 18.72
N ARG A 137 2.90 -6.24 18.05
CA ARG A 137 1.97 -6.51 16.95
C ARG A 137 2.74 -6.48 15.64
N PHE A 138 2.79 -7.62 14.96
CA PHE A 138 3.43 -7.75 13.65
C PHE A 138 2.37 -7.88 12.56
N TRP A 139 2.66 -7.34 11.38
CA TRP A 139 1.94 -7.59 10.13
C TRP A 139 2.90 -7.61 8.95
N ASP A 140 2.59 -8.44 7.96
CA ASP A 140 3.20 -8.39 6.64
C ASP A 140 2.58 -7.23 5.84
N TYR A 141 3.36 -6.54 5.04
CA TYR A 141 2.82 -5.51 4.16
C TYR A 141 2.00 -6.08 2.98
N GLY A 142 2.05 -7.38 2.73
CA GLY A 142 1.46 -8.04 1.56
C GLY A 142 2.43 -8.20 0.40
N ASN A 143 3.74 -8.18 0.68
CA ASN A 143 4.81 -8.37 -0.31
C ASN A 143 5.41 -9.77 -0.28
N ALA A 144 4.62 -10.78 0.07
CA ALA A 144 4.97 -12.19 0.13
C ALA A 144 5.98 -12.59 1.24
N PHE A 145 6.21 -11.77 2.28
CA PHE A 145 7.12 -12.13 3.36
C PHE A 145 6.67 -13.40 4.10
N LEU A 146 5.43 -13.46 4.56
CA LEU A 146 4.92 -14.62 5.29
C LEU A 146 4.90 -15.88 4.41
N LEU A 147 4.54 -15.73 3.13
CA LEU A 147 4.55 -16.83 2.16
C LEU A 147 5.97 -17.40 1.98
N GLU A 148 6.95 -16.55 1.72
CA GLU A 148 8.33 -17.00 1.49
C GLU A 148 9.02 -17.48 2.78
N ALA A 149 8.72 -16.88 3.92
CA ALA A 149 9.16 -17.37 5.22
C ALA A 149 8.61 -18.78 5.51
N SER A 150 7.32 -19.01 5.23
CA SER A 150 6.70 -20.33 5.34
C SER A 150 7.36 -21.35 4.40
N ARG A 151 7.58 -20.99 3.13
CA ARG A 151 8.29 -21.81 2.13
C ARG A 151 9.75 -22.12 2.55
N ALA A 152 10.38 -21.19 3.26
CA ALA A 152 11.70 -21.40 3.84
C ALA A 152 11.72 -22.35 5.05
N GLY A 153 10.55 -22.61 5.65
CA GLY A 153 10.40 -23.48 6.83
C GLY A 153 10.25 -22.72 8.15
N ALA A 154 10.00 -21.41 8.11
CA ALA A 154 9.68 -20.65 9.32
C ALA A 154 8.30 -21.03 9.89
N ASP A 155 8.19 -21.05 11.22
CA ASP A 155 6.94 -21.34 11.94
C ASP A 155 6.06 -20.07 11.99
N VAL A 156 5.48 -19.71 10.86
CA VAL A 156 4.62 -18.53 10.65
C VAL A 156 3.21 -18.88 10.16
N GLY A 157 2.89 -20.16 10.06
CA GLY A 157 1.58 -20.68 9.63
C GLY A 157 0.79 -21.33 10.76
N VAL A 158 -0.52 -21.35 10.64
CA VAL A 158 -1.46 -22.10 11.51
C VAL A 158 -2.68 -22.52 10.69
N ASP A 159 -3.00 -23.81 10.70
CA ASP A 159 -4.20 -24.38 10.08
C ASP A 159 -4.45 -23.95 8.62
N GLY A 160 -3.40 -23.85 7.81
CA GLY A 160 -3.49 -23.44 6.40
C GLY A 160 -3.46 -21.92 6.17
N ASP A 161 -3.41 -21.13 7.22
CA ASP A 161 -3.36 -19.66 7.17
C ASP A 161 -2.08 -19.14 7.82
N PHE A 162 -1.86 -17.82 7.85
CA PHE A 162 -0.73 -17.19 8.50
C PHE A 162 -1.04 -16.75 9.93
N LEU A 163 -0.01 -16.82 10.81
CA LEU A 163 -0.11 -16.36 12.20
C LEU A 163 -0.31 -14.85 12.36
N TYR A 164 0.04 -14.09 11.34
CA TYR A 164 0.05 -12.63 11.36
C TYR A 164 -0.78 -12.10 10.20
N PRO A 165 -1.49 -10.96 10.39
CA PRO A 165 -2.26 -10.34 9.34
C PRO A 165 -1.37 -9.78 8.24
N SER A 166 -1.91 -9.68 7.03
CA SER A 166 -1.38 -8.85 5.96
C SER A 166 -1.98 -7.44 6.02
N TYR A 167 -1.13 -6.42 5.89
CA TYR A 167 -1.60 -5.03 5.89
C TYR A 167 -2.60 -4.75 4.78
N VAL A 168 -2.31 -5.21 3.58
CA VAL A 168 -3.16 -4.95 2.42
C VAL A 168 -4.48 -5.70 2.50
N GLU A 169 -4.43 -6.97 2.91
CA GLU A 169 -5.59 -7.86 2.93
C GLU A 169 -6.49 -7.64 4.13
N ASP A 170 -5.89 -7.75 5.32
CA ASP A 170 -6.64 -7.85 6.56
C ASP A 170 -6.86 -6.49 7.23
N ILE A 171 -6.07 -5.48 6.86
CA ILE A 171 -6.20 -4.13 7.41
C ILE A 171 -6.80 -3.19 6.37
N MET A 172 -6.13 -2.96 5.24
CA MET A 172 -6.60 -2.03 4.22
C MET A 172 -7.85 -2.50 3.50
N GLY A 173 -7.99 -3.80 3.27
CA GLY A 173 -9.19 -4.39 2.67
C GLY A 173 -10.45 -3.94 3.38
N PRO A 174 -10.64 -4.30 4.66
CA PRO A 174 -11.87 -3.98 5.40
C PRO A 174 -12.06 -2.50 5.71
N ILE A 175 -10.99 -1.71 5.92
CA ILE A 175 -11.13 -0.32 6.37
C ILE A 175 -11.09 0.71 5.22
N CYS A 176 -10.56 0.35 4.06
CA CYS A 176 -10.43 1.25 2.91
C CYS A 176 -11.05 0.67 1.64
N PHE A 177 -10.57 -0.48 1.16
CA PHE A 177 -10.94 -0.99 -0.15
C PHE A 177 -12.40 -1.41 -0.24
N ASP A 178 -12.96 -2.01 0.79
CA ASP A 178 -14.38 -2.37 0.83
C ASP A 178 -15.27 -1.12 0.75
N TYR A 179 -14.80 0.01 1.26
CA TYR A 179 -15.51 1.29 1.17
C TYR A 179 -15.20 2.11 -0.09
N GLY A 180 -14.42 1.56 -1.02
CA GLY A 180 -14.06 2.22 -2.26
C GLY A 180 -12.87 3.18 -2.17
N PHE A 181 -12.17 3.24 -1.02
CA PHE A 181 -11.00 4.10 -0.84
C PHE A 181 -9.73 3.36 -1.22
N GLY A 182 -8.92 3.98 -2.06
CA GLY A 182 -7.63 3.46 -2.48
C GLY A 182 -6.70 4.55 -2.98
N PRO A 183 -5.43 4.23 -3.28
CA PRO A 183 -4.43 5.21 -3.65
C PRO A 183 -4.79 5.95 -4.94
N TYR A 184 -4.84 7.26 -4.83
CA TYR A 184 -5.04 8.21 -5.90
C TYR A 184 -3.86 9.17 -5.92
N ARG A 185 -3.12 9.17 -7.01
CA ARG A 185 -1.89 9.96 -7.16
C ARG A 185 -2.05 11.00 -8.24
N TRP A 186 -1.42 12.18 -8.01
CA TRP A 186 -1.24 13.15 -9.08
C TRP A 186 0.15 13.76 -9.06
N VAL A 187 0.59 14.19 -10.23
CA VAL A 187 1.87 14.86 -10.48
C VAL A 187 1.61 16.12 -11.26
N CYS A 188 2.10 17.26 -10.76
CA CYS A 188 2.15 18.51 -11.52
C CYS A 188 3.33 18.45 -12.48
N SER A 189 3.06 18.34 -13.78
CA SER A 189 4.11 18.16 -14.80
C SER A 189 4.99 19.40 -15.01
N SER A 190 4.52 20.58 -14.56
CA SER A 190 5.33 21.80 -14.53
C SER A 190 6.56 21.70 -13.62
N GLY A 191 6.48 20.85 -12.57
CA GLY A 191 7.47 20.86 -11.50
C GLY A 191 7.40 22.08 -10.57
N ASP A 192 6.39 22.94 -10.73
CA ASP A 192 6.23 24.15 -9.93
C ASP A 192 5.55 23.87 -8.60
N ALA A 193 6.04 24.46 -7.53
CA ALA A 193 5.45 24.39 -6.21
C ALA A 193 4.11 25.16 -6.12
N ALA A 194 3.89 26.16 -6.97
CA ALA A 194 2.64 26.88 -7.03
C ALA A 194 1.51 26.01 -7.58
N ASP A 195 1.78 25.24 -8.64
CA ASP A 195 0.82 24.31 -9.21
C ASP A 195 0.47 23.19 -8.21
N LEU A 196 1.48 22.69 -7.46
CA LEU A 196 1.23 21.71 -6.42
C LEU A 196 0.32 22.24 -5.31
N ARG A 197 0.55 23.49 -4.85
CA ARG A 197 -0.35 24.14 -3.87
C ARG A 197 -1.75 24.33 -4.42
N ALA A 198 -1.88 24.71 -5.69
CA ALA A 198 -3.20 24.85 -6.31
C ALA A 198 -3.96 23.51 -6.35
N THR A 199 -3.25 22.39 -6.60
CA THR A 199 -3.88 21.05 -6.53
C THR A 199 -4.21 20.64 -5.09
N ASP A 200 -3.37 21.00 -4.11
CA ASP A 200 -3.66 20.75 -2.69
C ASP A 200 -4.92 21.50 -2.23
N GLU A 201 -5.06 22.79 -2.58
CA GLU A 201 -6.24 23.59 -2.29
C GLU A 201 -7.50 22.97 -2.88
N ILE A 202 -7.48 22.60 -4.15
CA ILE A 202 -8.60 21.93 -4.82
C ILE A 202 -8.96 20.61 -4.14
N ALA A 203 -7.96 19.79 -3.79
CA ALA A 203 -8.21 18.53 -3.10
C ALA A 203 -8.85 18.74 -1.71
N ILE A 204 -8.38 19.74 -0.96
CA ILE A 204 -8.95 20.11 0.36
C ILE A 204 -10.39 20.60 0.21
N GLU A 205 -10.68 21.42 -0.81
CA GLU A 205 -12.05 21.89 -1.11
C GLU A 205 -12.99 20.71 -1.36
N VAL A 206 -12.62 19.79 -2.26
CA VAL A 206 -13.41 18.60 -2.57
C VAL A 206 -13.64 17.72 -1.35
N LEU A 207 -12.59 17.46 -0.57
CA LEU A 207 -12.69 16.65 0.64
C LEU A 207 -13.57 17.28 1.72
N ASN A 208 -13.54 18.61 1.88
CA ASN A 208 -14.43 19.29 2.81
C ASN A 208 -15.91 19.25 2.36
N GLU A 209 -16.17 19.36 1.05
CA GLU A 209 -17.51 19.16 0.51
C GLU A 209 -18.01 17.74 0.77
N GLN A 210 -17.19 16.72 0.51
CA GLN A 210 -17.53 15.34 0.84
C GLN A 210 -17.75 15.13 2.33
N LEU A 211 -16.94 15.78 3.20
CA LEU A 211 -17.02 15.64 4.65
C LEU A 211 -18.35 16.18 5.22
N HIS A 212 -18.96 17.16 4.57
CA HIS A 212 -20.20 17.80 5.04
C HIS A 212 -21.31 16.77 5.27
N ASP A 213 -21.53 15.89 4.29
CA ASP A 213 -22.58 14.88 4.33
C ASP A 213 -22.02 13.44 4.47
N ALA A 214 -20.74 13.32 4.87
CA ALA A 214 -20.08 12.03 4.97
C ALA A 214 -20.71 11.16 6.06
N PRO A 215 -21.16 9.94 5.73
CA PRO A 215 -21.63 8.98 6.71
C PRO A 215 -20.49 8.51 7.62
N PRO A 216 -20.83 7.99 8.83
CA PRO A 216 -19.81 7.60 9.82
C PRO A 216 -18.75 6.63 9.30
N GLN A 217 -19.10 5.73 8.39
CA GLN A 217 -18.24 4.68 7.86
C GLN A 217 -17.00 5.21 7.12
N ILE A 218 -17.12 6.37 6.46
CA ILE A 218 -16.03 6.93 5.64
C ILE A 218 -15.51 8.27 6.16
N ARG A 219 -16.18 8.85 7.16
CA ARG A 219 -15.85 10.18 7.68
C ARG A 219 -14.40 10.28 8.17
N GLY A 220 -13.94 9.26 8.89
CA GLY A 220 -12.58 9.20 9.41
C GLY A 220 -11.52 9.25 8.30
N GLN A 221 -11.71 8.50 7.23
CA GLN A 221 -10.78 8.48 6.09
C GLN A 221 -10.70 9.84 5.37
N ILE A 222 -11.84 10.52 5.23
CA ILE A 222 -11.85 11.86 4.62
C ILE A 222 -11.13 12.88 5.51
N MET A 223 -11.33 12.82 6.83
CA MET A 223 -10.63 13.70 7.78
C MET A 223 -9.12 13.46 7.76
N ASP A 224 -8.68 12.21 7.70
CA ASP A 224 -7.26 11.86 7.60
C ASP A 224 -6.64 12.37 6.29
N ASN A 225 -7.36 12.29 5.18
CA ASN A 225 -6.92 12.86 3.90
C ASN A 225 -6.75 14.39 3.97
N ILE A 226 -7.72 15.09 4.57
CA ILE A 226 -7.63 16.55 4.74
C ILE A 226 -6.39 16.91 5.56
N ARG A 227 -6.19 16.24 6.69
CA ARG A 227 -5.01 16.44 7.54
C ARG A 227 -3.72 16.17 6.77
N TRP A 228 -3.65 15.04 6.06
CA TRP A 228 -2.49 14.61 5.29
C TRP A 228 -2.05 15.66 4.26
N ILE A 229 -3.00 16.21 3.49
CA ILE A 229 -2.69 17.23 2.49
C ILE A 229 -2.39 18.59 3.12
N SER A 230 -3.15 19.00 4.13
CA SER A 230 -2.93 20.29 4.82
C SER A 230 -1.55 20.37 5.49
N GLU A 231 -1.03 19.25 6.00
CA GLU A 231 0.27 19.17 6.66
C GLU A 231 1.42 18.74 5.72
N ALA A 232 1.13 18.51 4.40
CA ALA A 232 2.07 17.89 3.47
C ALA A 232 3.39 18.68 3.33
N ASP A 233 3.32 20.00 3.24
CA ASP A 233 4.52 20.85 3.10
C ASP A 233 5.31 20.91 4.41
N GLN A 234 4.63 20.99 5.57
CA GLN A 234 5.26 20.95 6.88
C GLN A 234 6.07 19.66 7.06
N HIS A 235 5.55 18.54 6.60
CA HIS A 235 6.16 17.24 6.71
C HIS A 235 7.06 16.87 5.53
N ARG A 236 7.18 17.72 4.52
CA ARG A 236 7.97 17.47 3.31
C ARG A 236 7.63 16.12 2.67
N LEU A 237 6.33 15.93 2.39
CA LEU A 237 5.83 14.64 1.88
C LEU A 237 6.06 14.42 0.38
N VAL A 238 6.78 15.30 -0.30
CA VAL A 238 7.16 15.15 -1.70
C VAL A 238 8.56 14.60 -1.80
N VAL A 239 8.76 13.57 -2.62
CA VAL A 239 10.05 12.96 -2.91
C VAL A 239 10.30 12.99 -4.42
N GLY A 240 11.18 13.87 -4.85
CA GLY A 240 11.58 14.00 -6.26
C GLY A 240 10.68 14.91 -7.08
N SER A 241 9.50 14.47 -7.49
CA SER A 241 8.54 15.23 -8.27
C SER A 241 7.54 16.03 -7.43
N LYS A 242 6.86 17.00 -8.01
CA LYS A 242 5.75 17.72 -7.40
C LYS A 242 4.48 16.87 -7.48
N ALA A 243 4.33 15.99 -6.50
CA ALA A 243 3.30 14.95 -6.48
C ALA A 243 2.63 14.83 -5.12
N ARG A 244 1.42 14.29 -5.12
CA ARG A 244 0.66 13.89 -3.93
C ARG A 244 0.05 12.50 -4.11
N ILE A 245 -0.32 11.92 -2.99
CA ILE A 245 -1.12 10.69 -2.92
C ILE A 245 -2.16 10.84 -1.80
N LEU A 246 -3.37 10.40 -2.08
CA LEU A 246 -4.46 10.25 -1.13
C LEU A 246 -5.07 8.86 -1.24
N TYR A 247 -5.85 8.46 -0.25
CA TYR A 247 -6.78 7.34 -0.35
C TYR A 247 -8.17 7.91 -0.63
N ALA A 248 -8.55 8.04 -1.90
CA ALA A 248 -9.81 8.63 -2.33
C ALA A 248 -10.76 7.58 -2.91
N ASP A 249 -12.07 7.79 -2.69
CA ASP A 249 -13.14 7.00 -3.31
C ASP A 249 -13.40 7.44 -4.77
N GLY A 250 -14.23 6.70 -5.48
CA GLY A 250 -14.52 6.96 -6.90
C GLY A 250 -15.05 8.35 -7.17
N GLU A 251 -15.97 8.83 -6.34
CA GLU A 251 -16.54 10.17 -6.45
C GLU A 251 -15.48 11.26 -6.21
N GLY A 252 -14.69 11.12 -5.15
CA GLY A 252 -13.60 12.06 -4.84
C GLY A 252 -12.57 12.13 -5.95
N ARG A 253 -12.15 10.98 -6.49
CA ARG A 253 -11.22 10.92 -7.64
C ARG A 253 -11.78 11.66 -8.85
N ARG A 254 -13.02 11.40 -9.19
CA ARG A 254 -13.70 12.00 -10.34
C ARG A 254 -13.83 13.52 -10.20
N ILE A 255 -14.30 14.03 -9.06
CA ILE A 255 -14.49 15.46 -8.82
C ILE A 255 -13.14 16.19 -8.77
N MET A 256 -12.15 15.65 -8.06
CA MET A 256 -10.80 16.24 -8.05
C MET A 256 -10.20 16.32 -9.45
N ALA A 257 -10.33 15.26 -10.26
CA ALA A 257 -9.82 15.26 -11.64
C ALA A 257 -10.51 16.33 -12.51
N GLN A 258 -11.84 16.50 -12.40
CA GLN A 258 -12.57 17.54 -13.12
C GLN A 258 -12.04 18.93 -12.75
N ARG A 259 -11.90 19.22 -11.45
CA ARG A 259 -11.41 20.52 -10.99
C ARG A 259 -9.92 20.76 -11.32
N PHE A 260 -9.09 19.73 -11.30
CA PHE A 260 -7.71 19.85 -11.80
C PHE A 260 -7.70 20.20 -13.29
N ASN A 261 -8.53 19.52 -14.09
CA ASN A 261 -8.62 19.80 -15.52
C ASN A 261 -9.13 21.21 -15.81
N GLU A 262 -10.14 21.69 -15.08
CA GLU A 262 -10.64 23.08 -15.15
C GLU A 262 -9.55 24.09 -14.76
N ALA A 263 -8.76 23.79 -13.71
CA ALA A 263 -7.65 24.63 -13.29
C ALA A 263 -6.54 24.73 -14.34
N VAL A 264 -6.26 23.63 -15.07
CA VAL A 264 -5.36 23.66 -16.23
C VAL A 264 -5.97 24.49 -17.38
N SER A 265 -7.23 24.27 -17.71
CA SER A 265 -7.93 25.00 -18.77
C SER A 265 -7.98 26.52 -18.53
N SER A 266 -8.16 26.92 -17.27
CA SER A 266 -8.21 28.35 -16.88
C SER A 266 -6.83 28.98 -16.69
N GLY A 267 -5.75 28.21 -16.71
CA GLY A 267 -4.40 28.69 -16.45
C GLY A 267 -4.08 28.91 -14.96
N ARG A 268 -4.93 28.46 -14.04
CA ARG A 268 -4.62 28.41 -12.58
C ARG A 268 -3.49 27.41 -12.31
N ILE A 269 -3.42 26.34 -13.09
CA ILE A 269 -2.31 25.37 -13.14
C ILE A 269 -1.66 25.51 -14.51
N THR A 270 -0.35 25.65 -14.54
CA THR A 270 0.38 26.11 -15.73
C THR A 270 0.74 24.98 -16.73
N ALA A 271 0.59 23.71 -16.33
CA ALA A 271 0.87 22.55 -17.16
C ALA A 271 -0.06 21.38 -16.82
N PRO A 272 -0.15 20.35 -17.67
CA PRO A 272 -1.00 19.20 -17.40
C PRO A 272 -0.74 18.54 -16.05
N VAL A 273 -1.82 18.06 -15.41
CA VAL A 273 -1.76 17.21 -14.22
C VAL A 273 -1.85 15.77 -14.66
N ILE A 274 -0.93 14.93 -14.17
CA ILE A 274 -0.88 13.51 -14.50
C ILE A 274 -1.42 12.72 -13.33
N LEU A 275 -2.50 12.00 -13.54
CA LEU A 275 -3.07 11.07 -12.57
C LEU A 275 -2.45 9.70 -12.72
N GLY A 276 -2.34 8.97 -11.62
CA GLY A 276 -1.94 7.58 -11.63
C GLY A 276 -2.62 6.80 -10.50
N ARG A 277 -2.95 5.56 -10.80
CA ARG A 277 -3.36 4.58 -9.82
C ARG A 277 -2.29 3.50 -9.71
N ASP A 278 -1.97 3.12 -8.51
CA ASP A 278 -1.10 2.00 -8.23
C ASP A 278 -1.81 0.66 -8.52
N HIS A 279 -1.04 -0.40 -8.70
CA HIS A 279 -1.57 -1.75 -8.80
C HIS A 279 -2.25 -2.22 -7.50
N HIS A 280 -1.90 -1.66 -6.39
CA HIS A 280 -2.42 -1.82 -5.06
C HIS A 280 -3.62 -0.87 -4.85
N ASP A 281 -4.82 -1.32 -5.14
CA ASP A 281 -6.03 -0.49 -5.10
C ASP A 281 -7.31 -1.31 -4.86
N VAL A 282 -8.38 -0.58 -4.55
CA VAL A 282 -9.74 -1.11 -4.40
C VAL A 282 -10.22 -1.89 -5.61
N SER A 283 -9.81 -1.54 -6.81
CA SER A 283 -10.10 -2.27 -8.05
C SER A 283 -9.64 -3.73 -8.05
N GLY A 284 -8.86 -4.12 -7.05
CA GLY A 284 -8.58 -5.52 -6.76
C GLY A 284 -7.73 -6.19 -7.82
N THR A 285 -6.69 -5.51 -8.25
CA THR A 285 -5.88 -5.98 -9.37
C THR A 285 -4.71 -6.86 -8.96
N ASP A 286 -4.37 -6.92 -7.69
CA ASP A 286 -3.26 -7.73 -7.17
C ASP A 286 -3.77 -9.09 -6.68
N SER A 287 -4.04 -9.98 -7.63
CA SER A 287 -4.67 -11.27 -7.44
C SER A 287 -3.61 -12.40 -7.48
N PRO A 288 -3.69 -13.44 -6.63
CA PRO A 288 -4.73 -13.71 -5.63
C PRO A 288 -4.40 -13.27 -4.19
N TYR A 289 -3.20 -12.74 -3.93
CA TYR A 289 -2.65 -12.71 -2.56
C TYR A 289 -2.60 -11.34 -1.87
N ARG A 290 -3.12 -10.29 -2.45
CA ARG A 290 -3.09 -8.97 -1.86
C ARG A 290 -4.48 -8.38 -1.79
N GLU A 291 -4.81 -7.43 -2.65
CA GLU A 291 -6.10 -6.73 -2.62
C GLU A 291 -7.31 -7.67 -2.81
N THR A 292 -7.08 -8.89 -3.29
CA THR A 292 -8.15 -9.86 -3.55
C THR A 292 -8.24 -11.01 -2.55
N SER A 293 -7.32 -11.10 -1.60
CA SER A 293 -7.27 -12.25 -0.68
C SER A 293 -8.46 -12.34 0.26
N ASN A 294 -9.05 -11.19 0.64
CA ASN A 294 -10.29 -11.14 1.41
C ASN A 294 -11.55 -11.39 0.55
N ILE A 295 -11.40 -11.72 -0.73
CA ILE A 295 -12.47 -12.19 -1.62
C ILE A 295 -12.52 -13.73 -1.53
N ARG A 296 -13.41 -14.26 -0.72
CA ARG A 296 -13.41 -15.67 -0.30
C ARG A 296 -14.30 -16.59 -1.14
N ASP A 297 -14.92 -16.12 -2.21
CA ASP A 297 -15.79 -16.89 -3.10
C ASP A 297 -15.04 -17.67 -4.19
N GLY A 298 -13.71 -17.64 -4.19
CA GLY A 298 -12.82 -18.28 -5.17
C GLY A 298 -12.45 -17.39 -6.36
N SER A 299 -13.10 -16.25 -6.58
CA SER A 299 -12.80 -15.36 -7.72
C SER A 299 -11.43 -14.68 -7.60
N ARG A 300 -10.85 -14.62 -6.41
CA ARG A 300 -9.50 -14.11 -6.20
C ARG A 300 -8.41 -14.84 -7.01
N PHE A 301 -8.65 -16.11 -7.37
CA PHE A 301 -7.69 -16.92 -8.12
C PHE A 301 -7.78 -16.74 -9.64
N THR A 302 -8.66 -15.87 -10.12
CA THR A 302 -8.84 -15.66 -11.56
C THR A 302 -8.03 -14.47 -12.06
N ALA A 303 -7.42 -14.62 -13.24
CA ALA A 303 -6.78 -13.51 -13.95
C ALA A 303 -7.81 -12.50 -14.50
N ASP A 304 -9.07 -12.91 -14.62
CA ASP A 304 -10.16 -12.12 -15.21
C ASP A 304 -10.32 -10.76 -14.57
N MET A 305 -10.07 -10.68 -13.27
CA MET A 305 -10.18 -9.44 -12.52
C MET A 305 -9.21 -8.37 -13.01
N ALA A 306 -7.94 -8.69 -13.07
CA ALA A 306 -6.91 -7.76 -13.55
C ALA A 306 -7.11 -7.42 -15.03
N VAL A 307 -7.49 -8.41 -15.84
CA VAL A 307 -7.76 -8.21 -17.28
C VAL A 307 -8.99 -7.34 -17.50
N GLN A 308 -10.09 -7.58 -16.79
CA GLN A 308 -11.29 -6.77 -16.87
C GLN A 308 -11.04 -5.32 -16.48
N ASN A 309 -10.31 -5.09 -15.41
CA ASN A 309 -9.95 -3.74 -14.96
C ASN A 309 -9.07 -3.04 -16.01
N PHE A 310 -7.99 -3.70 -16.46
CA PHE A 310 -7.10 -3.21 -17.51
C PHE A 310 -7.85 -2.82 -18.79
N VAL A 311 -8.72 -3.70 -19.32
CA VAL A 311 -9.52 -3.43 -20.52
C VAL A 311 -10.52 -2.31 -20.27
N GLY A 312 -11.17 -2.31 -19.10
CA GLY A 312 -12.15 -1.30 -18.74
C GLY A 312 -11.59 0.11 -18.66
N ASP A 313 -10.40 0.27 -18.07
CA ASP A 313 -9.67 1.54 -18.02
C ASP A 313 -9.25 1.99 -19.43
N ALA A 314 -8.73 1.07 -20.24
CA ALA A 314 -8.30 1.35 -21.61
C ALA A 314 -9.44 1.87 -22.48
N VAL A 315 -10.61 1.19 -22.48
CA VAL A 315 -11.75 1.59 -23.32
C VAL A 315 -12.44 2.87 -22.82
N ARG A 316 -12.25 3.25 -21.56
CA ARG A 316 -12.77 4.50 -20.98
C ARG A 316 -11.82 5.68 -21.10
N GLY A 317 -10.64 5.47 -21.70
CA GLY A 317 -9.76 6.55 -22.11
C GLY A 317 -8.62 6.85 -21.15
N ALA A 318 -8.13 5.87 -20.40
CA ALA A 318 -6.82 5.97 -19.79
C ALA A 318 -5.78 6.38 -20.84
N THR A 319 -4.85 7.26 -20.48
CA THR A 319 -3.78 7.66 -21.41
C THR A 319 -2.80 6.51 -21.63
N TRP A 320 -2.55 5.73 -20.60
CA TRP A 320 -1.87 4.44 -20.68
C TRP A 320 -2.43 3.49 -19.60
N VAL A 321 -2.26 2.21 -19.84
CA VAL A 321 -2.57 1.14 -18.91
C VAL A 321 -1.38 0.21 -18.80
N SER A 322 -1.26 -0.47 -17.68
CA SER A 322 -0.24 -1.48 -17.43
C SER A 322 -0.88 -2.76 -16.89
N LEU A 323 -0.33 -3.90 -17.30
CA LEU A 323 -0.65 -5.21 -16.77
C LEU A 323 0.65 -5.99 -16.63
N HIS A 324 0.92 -6.51 -15.44
CA HIS A 324 2.17 -7.21 -15.15
C HIS A 324 2.03 -8.20 -13.99
N ASN A 325 3.06 -8.99 -13.77
CA ASN A 325 3.13 -9.95 -12.67
C ASN A 325 4.05 -9.46 -11.55
N GLY A 326 3.86 -9.99 -10.34
CA GLY A 326 4.80 -9.86 -9.25
C GLY A 326 5.04 -8.45 -8.76
N GLY A 327 4.00 -7.71 -8.38
CA GLY A 327 4.15 -6.38 -7.77
C GLY A 327 4.86 -5.34 -8.66
N GLY A 328 4.83 -5.51 -10.00
CA GLY A 328 5.47 -4.61 -10.95
C GLY A 328 6.89 -5.00 -11.37
N VAL A 329 7.44 -6.08 -10.86
CA VAL A 329 8.79 -6.56 -11.23
C VAL A 329 8.80 -7.41 -12.50
N GLY A 330 7.64 -7.77 -13.04
CA GLY A 330 7.49 -8.52 -14.30
C GLY A 330 7.48 -10.03 -14.15
N TRP A 331 7.58 -10.56 -12.92
CA TRP A 331 7.43 -11.98 -12.60
C TRP A 331 6.79 -12.16 -11.22
N GLY A 332 6.37 -13.38 -10.90
CA GLY A 332 5.71 -13.74 -9.65
C GLY A 332 4.33 -14.31 -9.89
N GLU A 333 3.68 -14.74 -8.82
CA GLU A 333 2.37 -15.41 -8.86
C GLU A 333 1.20 -14.42 -8.92
N VAL A 334 1.45 -13.16 -8.57
CA VAL A 334 0.44 -12.10 -8.53
C VAL A 334 0.33 -11.42 -9.87
N MET A 335 -0.90 -11.25 -10.35
CA MET A 335 -1.22 -10.43 -11.52
C MET A 335 -1.82 -9.10 -11.07
N ASN A 336 -1.30 -8.01 -11.60
CA ASN A 336 -1.76 -6.67 -11.24
C ASN A 336 -1.71 -5.70 -12.42
N GLY A 337 -2.32 -4.54 -12.26
CA GLY A 337 -2.36 -3.51 -13.27
C GLY A 337 -2.51 -2.12 -12.67
N GLY A 338 -2.43 -1.15 -13.52
CA GLY A 338 -2.61 0.24 -13.19
C GLY A 338 -2.89 1.08 -14.42
N PHE A 339 -3.13 2.35 -14.21
CA PHE A 339 -3.34 3.31 -15.29
C PHE A 339 -2.64 4.64 -15.01
N GLY A 340 -2.46 5.41 -16.08
CA GLY A 340 -2.19 6.83 -16.00
C GLY A 340 -3.12 7.62 -16.91
N MET A 341 -3.44 8.84 -16.48
CA MET A 341 -4.30 9.76 -17.20
C MET A 341 -3.73 11.17 -17.18
N VAL A 342 -3.68 11.81 -18.34
CA VAL A 342 -3.25 13.21 -18.49
C VAL A 342 -4.47 14.11 -18.53
N LEU A 343 -4.49 15.09 -17.64
CA LEU A 343 -5.45 16.19 -17.60
C LEU A 343 -4.79 17.43 -18.19
N ASP A 344 -5.10 17.73 -19.44
CA ASP A 344 -4.47 18.79 -20.23
C ASP A 344 -5.33 20.06 -20.38
N GLY A 345 -6.44 20.13 -19.64
CA GLY A 345 -7.41 21.21 -19.70
C GLY A 345 -8.44 21.08 -20.82
N SER A 346 -8.36 20.04 -21.65
CA SER A 346 -9.33 19.82 -22.73
C SER A 346 -10.65 19.23 -22.26
N GLU A 347 -11.72 19.46 -23.02
CA GLU A 347 -13.02 18.80 -22.83
C GLU A 347 -12.89 17.27 -22.95
N ASN A 348 -12.04 16.79 -23.82
CA ASN A 348 -11.78 15.36 -24.00
C ASN A 348 -11.18 14.74 -22.73
N ALA A 349 -10.23 15.42 -22.06
CA ALA A 349 -9.67 14.95 -20.80
C ALA A 349 -10.74 14.90 -19.70
N ALA A 350 -11.62 15.91 -19.63
CA ALA A 350 -12.74 15.92 -18.69
C ALA A 350 -13.70 14.73 -18.91
N LEU A 351 -14.09 14.47 -20.15
CA LEU A 351 -14.99 13.34 -20.50
C LEU A 351 -14.38 11.98 -20.15
N ARG A 352 -13.09 11.81 -20.43
CA ARG A 352 -12.38 10.57 -20.07
C ARG A 352 -12.29 10.36 -18.56
N ALA A 353 -11.94 11.41 -17.81
CA ALA A 353 -11.89 11.36 -16.36
C ALA A 353 -13.27 11.01 -15.75
N ASP A 354 -14.34 11.61 -16.24
CA ASP A 354 -15.71 11.31 -15.81
C ASP A 354 -16.11 9.86 -16.09
N SER A 355 -15.76 9.34 -17.25
CA SER A 355 -16.11 7.97 -17.67
C SER A 355 -15.33 6.90 -16.92
N MET A 356 -14.07 7.17 -16.55
CA MET A 356 -13.17 6.13 -16.10
C MET A 356 -12.99 6.05 -14.58
N LEU A 357 -12.77 7.19 -13.92
CA LEU A 357 -12.30 7.19 -12.51
C LEU A 357 -13.33 6.62 -11.52
N GLN A 358 -14.61 6.91 -11.73
CA GLN A 358 -15.68 6.32 -10.93
C GLN A 358 -15.81 4.82 -11.21
N TRP A 359 -15.79 4.45 -12.51
CA TRP A 359 -15.95 3.07 -12.92
C TRP A 359 -14.82 2.16 -12.42
N ASP A 360 -13.57 2.62 -12.44
CA ASP A 360 -12.42 1.86 -11.93
C ASP A 360 -12.63 1.43 -10.47
N VAL A 361 -13.07 2.37 -9.63
CA VAL A 361 -13.37 2.08 -8.22
C VAL A 361 -14.59 1.20 -8.07
N ASP A 362 -15.71 1.56 -8.73
CA ASP A 362 -16.99 0.83 -8.58
C ASP A 362 -16.89 -0.61 -9.09
N ASN A 363 -16.05 -0.88 -10.09
CA ASN A 363 -15.74 -2.23 -10.55
C ASN A 363 -15.14 -3.10 -9.43
N GLY A 364 -14.20 -2.55 -8.66
CA GLY A 364 -13.60 -3.25 -7.52
C GLY A 364 -14.57 -3.41 -6.35
N VAL A 365 -15.32 -2.35 -6.02
CA VAL A 365 -16.34 -2.40 -4.95
C VAL A 365 -17.44 -3.40 -5.30
N ALA A 366 -17.94 -3.42 -6.54
CA ALA A 366 -18.95 -4.37 -6.98
C ALA A 366 -18.49 -5.82 -6.78
N ARG A 367 -17.25 -6.12 -7.09
CA ARG A 367 -16.68 -7.44 -6.94
C ARG A 367 -16.57 -7.87 -5.47
N ARG A 368 -16.10 -6.96 -4.60
CA ARG A 368 -16.06 -7.19 -3.16
C ARG A 368 -17.48 -7.36 -2.57
N ALA A 369 -18.45 -6.61 -3.09
CA ALA A 369 -19.85 -6.77 -2.72
C ALA A 369 -20.41 -8.16 -3.13
N TRP A 370 -20.04 -8.67 -4.31
CA TRP A 370 -20.37 -10.03 -4.74
C TRP A 370 -19.74 -11.12 -3.86
N ALA A 371 -18.54 -10.86 -3.33
CA ALA A 371 -17.91 -11.71 -2.32
C ALA A 371 -18.54 -11.60 -0.92
N ARG A 372 -19.56 -10.76 -0.76
CA ARG A 372 -20.31 -10.53 0.49
C ARG A 372 -19.54 -9.76 1.56
N ASN A 373 -18.51 -9.02 1.18
CA ASN A 373 -17.85 -8.10 2.12
C ASN A 373 -18.84 -7.00 2.52
N GLU A 374 -19.13 -6.88 3.80
CA GLU A 374 -20.20 -6.00 4.31
C GLU A 374 -19.97 -4.53 3.96
N GLY A 375 -18.72 -4.04 4.12
CA GLY A 375 -18.34 -2.68 3.74
C GLY A 375 -18.60 -2.40 2.26
N ALA A 376 -18.29 -3.37 1.39
CA ALA A 376 -18.48 -3.24 -0.05
C ALA A 376 -19.95 -3.31 -0.46
N MET A 377 -20.78 -4.12 0.19
CA MET A 377 -22.23 -4.11 -0.03
C MET A 377 -22.84 -2.76 0.33
N TRP A 378 -22.41 -2.17 1.44
CA TRP A 378 -22.82 -0.82 1.82
C TRP A 378 -22.34 0.23 0.81
N ALA A 379 -21.07 0.16 0.38
CA ALA A 379 -20.46 1.12 -0.53
C ALA A 379 -21.11 1.09 -1.93
N ILE A 380 -21.42 -0.10 -2.46
CA ILE A 380 -22.09 -0.18 -3.77
C ILE A 380 -23.54 0.30 -3.74
N ASP A 381 -24.24 0.17 -2.61
CA ASP A 381 -25.55 0.78 -2.43
C ASP A 381 -25.50 2.29 -2.44
N ARG A 382 -24.51 2.85 -1.72
CA ARG A 382 -24.27 4.28 -1.74
C ARG A 382 -23.95 4.76 -3.15
N ALA A 383 -23.08 4.06 -3.87
CA ALA A 383 -22.72 4.41 -5.25
C ALA A 383 -23.95 4.40 -6.17
N GLN A 384 -24.83 3.38 -6.08
CA GLN A 384 -26.09 3.32 -6.85
C GLN A 384 -27.11 4.41 -6.46
N THR A 385 -27.05 4.86 -5.21
CA THR A 385 -27.89 5.97 -4.74
C THR A 385 -27.40 7.30 -5.30
N ASN A 386 -26.09 7.51 -5.33
CA ASN A 386 -25.45 8.73 -5.83
C ASN A 386 -25.50 8.82 -7.37
N ASP A 387 -25.38 7.68 -8.07
CA ASP A 387 -25.55 7.62 -9.52
C ASP A 387 -26.64 6.58 -9.90
N PRO A 388 -27.87 7.02 -10.16
CA PRO A 388 -28.97 6.13 -10.55
C PRO A 388 -28.77 5.36 -11.87
N ARG A 389 -27.77 5.75 -12.68
CA ARG A 389 -27.39 5.01 -13.91
C ARG A 389 -26.60 3.75 -13.57
N LEU A 390 -25.88 3.71 -12.44
CA LEU A 390 -25.17 2.55 -11.97
C LEU A 390 -26.18 1.48 -11.54
N LYS A 391 -26.04 0.27 -12.09
CA LYS A 391 -26.86 -0.88 -11.74
C LYS A 391 -25.98 -2.06 -11.50
N VAL A 392 -25.84 -2.45 -10.24
CA VAL A 392 -25.10 -3.62 -9.81
C VAL A 392 -26.08 -4.60 -9.15
N THR A 393 -26.19 -5.81 -9.68
CA THR A 393 -26.97 -6.85 -9.02
C THR A 393 -26.26 -7.32 -7.76
N ARG A 394 -27.03 -7.66 -6.74
CA ARG A 394 -26.49 -8.18 -5.49
C ARG A 394 -26.48 -9.69 -5.46
N PRO A 395 -25.53 -10.31 -4.74
CA PRO A 395 -25.60 -11.73 -4.48
C PRO A 395 -26.84 -12.06 -3.65
N SER A 396 -27.41 -13.23 -3.88
CA SER A 396 -28.49 -13.75 -3.03
C SER A 396 -28.00 -13.95 -1.60
N THR A 397 -28.86 -13.71 -0.64
CA THR A 397 -28.60 -14.05 0.76
C THR A 397 -28.44 -15.58 0.88
N VAL A 398 -27.34 -16.02 1.43
CA VAL A 398 -27.05 -17.43 1.70
C VAL A 398 -26.83 -17.56 3.21
N ASP A 399 -27.31 -18.66 3.76
CA ASP A 399 -27.02 -19.03 5.15
C ASP A 399 -25.49 -19.14 5.30
N PRO A 400 -24.85 -18.39 6.24
CA PRO A 400 -23.41 -18.43 6.44
C PRO A 400 -22.88 -19.85 6.64
N ASP A 401 -23.59 -20.69 7.41
CA ASP A 401 -23.17 -22.06 7.68
C ASP A 401 -23.17 -22.95 6.42
N ILE A 402 -23.98 -22.63 5.41
CA ILE A 402 -23.97 -23.34 4.14
C ILE A 402 -22.76 -22.88 3.32
N LEU A 403 -22.48 -21.59 3.31
CA LEU A 403 -21.36 -21.03 2.57
C LEU A 403 -20.03 -21.60 3.11
N ASP A 404 -19.85 -21.58 4.43
CA ASP A 404 -18.64 -22.09 5.09
C ASP A 404 -18.43 -23.57 4.77
N ARG A 405 -19.44 -24.41 4.90
CA ARG A 405 -19.36 -25.84 4.53
C ARG A 405 -19.02 -26.09 3.06
N VAL A 406 -19.46 -25.22 2.16
CA VAL A 406 -19.14 -25.35 0.73
C VAL A 406 -17.70 -24.91 0.44
N LEU A 407 -17.19 -23.92 1.17
CA LEU A 407 -15.83 -23.43 1.01
C LEU A 407 -14.81 -24.37 1.66
N GLU A 408 -15.10 -24.90 2.85
CA GLU A 408 -14.26 -25.90 3.54
C GLU A 408 -14.10 -27.21 2.76
N GLY A 409 -15.09 -27.60 1.96
CA GLY A 409 -15.04 -28.80 1.12
C GLY A 409 -14.28 -28.67 -0.20
N ARG A 410 -13.58 -27.55 -0.42
CA ARG A 410 -12.80 -27.26 -1.63
C ARG A 410 -11.29 -27.28 -1.43
N GLU A 411 -10.79 -27.71 -0.27
CA GLU A 411 -9.36 -27.93 -0.01
C GLU A 411 -8.83 -29.22 -0.67
#